data_1e36089a14e9c4d913bde4cd425d8d44
#
_entry.id   1e36089a14e9c4d913bde4cd425d8d44
#
_cell.length_a   1.000
_cell.length_b   1.000
_cell.length_c   1.000
_cell.angle_alpha   90.00
_cell.angle_beta   90.00
_cell.angle_gamma   90.00
#
_symmetry.space_group_name_H-M   'P 1'
#
loop_
_entity.id
_entity.type
_entity.pdbx_description
1 polymer ?
#
loop_
_entity_poly.entity_id
_entity_poly.type
_entity_poly.pdbx_seq_one_letter_code
_entity_poly.pdbx_strand_id
1 'polypeptide(L)'
;MLKTLTLILSCLTLSAFSQEINKDVKHFTRIVASPRINVILEKGDHEAVRLTYSNVGAEQINIDVTGKTLRIYLEDARKVERMKRQRDGHGNRESVYHNAVITAYVTYKELDMLEIRGNQELTCKDPLEAETFTLRAYGENEIHLASLRTGFFKAKLYGENDLRIDKGRTLEQKFMLYGENKIDTKGLRSDYIITSIFGEGSLMINSAEEVRIDAFGEPRIYVDGGANINKRLVIGKANIFAN
;
A
#
# COMPACT_ATOMS: atom_id res chain seq x y z
N MET A 1 15.67 46.55 -50.49
CA MET A 1 16.37 46.02 -49.30
C MET A 1 15.30 45.60 -48.28
N LEU A 2 14.94 44.33 -48.26
CA LEU A 2 13.91 43.77 -47.36
C LEU A 2 14.61 43.23 -46.09
N LYS A 3 14.32 43.81 -44.94
CA LYS A 3 14.87 43.33 -43.64
C LYS A 3 13.93 42.26 -43.10
N THR A 4 14.36 41.02 -43.13
CA THR A 4 13.69 39.90 -42.47
C THR A 4 13.90 39.98 -40.98
N LEU A 5 12.80 40.21 -40.25
CA LEU A 5 12.76 40.18 -38.78
C LEU A 5 12.53 38.72 -38.32
N THR A 6 13.59 38.06 -37.82
CA THR A 6 13.50 36.69 -37.26
C THR A 6 12.97 36.79 -35.84
N LEU A 7 11.73 36.34 -35.63
CA LEU A 7 11.10 36.23 -34.32
C LEU A 7 11.61 34.92 -33.63
N ILE A 8 12.49 35.05 -32.64
CA ILE A 8 12.93 33.93 -31.81
C ILE A 8 11.83 33.68 -30.77
N LEU A 9 11.03 32.64 -30.98
CA LEU A 9 10.06 32.13 -30.01
C LEU A 9 10.80 31.33 -28.96
N SER A 10 11.11 31.94 -27.82
CA SER A 10 11.69 31.28 -26.66
C SER A 10 10.62 30.41 -25.98
N CYS A 11 10.69 29.09 -26.19
CA CYS A 11 9.86 28.12 -25.50
C CYS A 11 10.34 28.02 -24.05
N LEU A 12 9.70 28.74 -23.12
CA LEU A 12 9.87 28.53 -21.68
C LEU A 12 9.23 27.18 -21.31
N THR A 13 10.05 26.14 -21.21
CA THR A 13 9.64 24.89 -20.58
C THR A 13 9.51 25.16 -19.07
N LEU A 14 8.27 25.24 -18.59
CA LEU A 14 7.99 25.16 -17.15
C LEU A 14 8.39 23.78 -16.65
N SER A 15 9.61 23.65 -16.15
CA SER A 15 10.01 22.48 -15.37
C SER A 15 9.24 22.55 -14.06
N ALA A 16 8.34 21.60 -13.82
CA ALA A 16 7.72 21.40 -12.51
C ALA A 16 8.85 21.01 -11.55
N PHE A 17 9.28 21.93 -10.68
CA PHE A 17 10.27 21.66 -9.66
C PHE A 17 9.65 20.74 -8.60
N SER A 18 9.93 19.46 -8.70
CA SER A 18 9.74 18.54 -7.58
C SER A 18 10.80 18.90 -6.52
N GLN A 19 10.37 19.19 -5.31
CA GLN A 19 11.24 19.41 -4.17
C GLN A 19 11.65 18.06 -3.57
N GLU A 20 12.80 18.02 -2.90
CA GLU A 20 13.34 16.79 -2.33
C GLU A 20 13.80 16.99 -0.89
N ILE A 21 13.53 15.99 -0.05
CA ILE A 21 14.06 15.87 1.31
C ILE A 21 14.81 14.55 1.40
N ASN A 22 16.06 14.58 1.85
CA ASN A 22 16.85 13.39 2.17
C ASN A 22 17.11 13.35 3.68
N LYS A 23 16.84 12.22 4.31
CA LYS A 23 17.01 12.04 5.75
C LYS A 23 17.49 10.65 6.11
N ASP A 24 18.66 10.55 6.71
CA ASP A 24 19.07 9.34 7.41
C ASP A 24 18.20 9.15 8.66
N VAL A 25 17.76 7.95 8.91
CA VAL A 25 16.86 7.66 10.01
C VAL A 25 17.42 6.56 10.91
N LYS A 26 16.97 6.54 12.17
CA LYS A 26 17.34 5.47 13.10
C LYS A 26 16.75 4.14 12.63
N HIS A 27 17.34 3.04 13.09
CA HIS A 27 16.86 1.69 12.79
C HIS A 27 15.36 1.52 13.07
N PHE A 28 14.67 0.91 12.11
CA PHE A 28 13.25 0.55 12.19
C PHE A 28 12.98 -0.80 11.53
N THR A 29 11.92 -1.47 11.96
CA THR A 29 11.38 -2.69 11.32
C THR A 29 9.93 -2.52 10.91
N ARG A 30 9.34 -1.34 11.14
CA ARG A 30 7.94 -1.03 10.84
C ARG A 30 7.82 0.31 10.17
N ILE A 31 6.96 0.38 9.15
CA ILE A 31 6.65 1.62 8.42
C ILE A 31 5.16 1.93 8.56
N VAL A 32 4.83 3.17 8.83
CA VAL A 32 3.48 3.72 8.80
C VAL A 32 3.49 4.95 7.90
N ALA A 33 2.85 4.86 6.74
CA ALA A 33 2.63 5.97 5.83
C ALA A 33 1.19 6.49 5.97
N SER A 34 1.05 7.78 6.20
CA SER A 34 -0.22 8.48 6.34
C SER A 34 -0.81 8.87 4.98
N PRO A 35 -2.06 9.36 4.90
CA PRO A 35 -2.67 9.76 3.63
C PRO A 35 -1.80 10.70 2.79
N ARG A 36 -1.90 10.61 1.47
CA ARG A 36 -1.20 11.41 0.46
C ARG A 36 0.29 11.06 0.26
N ILE A 37 0.75 9.92 0.77
CA ILE A 37 2.15 9.50 0.67
C ILE A 37 2.24 8.16 -0.03
N ASN A 38 2.64 8.16 -1.29
CA ASN A 38 3.02 6.94 -2.00
C ASN A 38 4.35 6.41 -1.46
N VAL A 39 4.53 5.11 -1.43
CA VAL A 39 5.72 4.48 -0.84
C VAL A 39 6.40 3.56 -1.83
N ILE A 40 7.69 3.79 -2.04
CA ILE A 40 8.58 2.89 -2.78
C ILE A 40 9.60 2.35 -1.79
N LEU A 41 9.64 1.04 -1.63
CA LEU A 41 10.56 0.37 -0.71
C LEU A 41 11.79 -0.12 -1.46
N GLU A 42 12.94 0.16 -0.90
CA GLU A 42 14.27 -0.22 -1.43
C GLU A 42 15.07 -0.93 -0.34
N LYS A 43 15.56 -2.14 -0.61
CA LYS A 43 16.41 -2.84 0.35
C LYS A 43 17.84 -2.29 0.31
N GLY A 44 18.43 -2.00 1.47
CA GLY A 44 19.80 -1.45 1.53
C GLY A 44 20.50 -1.72 2.86
N ASP A 45 21.74 -1.26 2.95
CA ASP A 45 22.61 -1.49 4.11
C ASP A 45 22.49 -0.41 5.20
N HIS A 46 21.74 0.66 4.93
CA HIS A 46 21.45 1.73 5.89
C HIS A 46 20.00 2.19 5.72
N GLU A 47 19.43 2.72 6.79
CA GLU A 47 18.05 3.20 6.75
C GLU A 47 18.01 4.69 6.42
N ALA A 48 17.27 5.02 5.36
CA ALA A 48 17.09 6.38 4.89
C ALA A 48 15.70 6.61 4.31
N VAL A 49 15.28 7.85 4.27
CA VAL A 49 14.05 8.29 3.59
C VAL A 49 14.41 9.43 2.65
N ARG A 50 14.13 9.23 1.36
CA ARG A 50 14.14 10.28 0.35
C ARG A 50 12.70 10.57 -0.04
N LEU A 51 12.27 11.81 0.09
CA LEU A 51 10.96 12.25 -0.34
C LEU A 51 11.08 13.16 -1.56
N THR A 52 10.24 12.92 -2.55
CA THR A 52 9.93 13.90 -3.60
C THR A 52 8.52 14.42 -3.38
N TYR A 53 8.32 15.73 -3.46
CA TYR A 53 7.03 16.32 -3.15
C TYR A 53 6.75 17.59 -3.95
N SER A 54 5.46 17.87 -4.11
CA SER A 54 4.94 19.10 -4.73
C SER A 54 3.60 19.51 -4.12
N ASN A 55 3.28 20.79 -4.20
CA ASN A 55 2.04 21.40 -3.70
C ASN A 55 1.79 21.24 -2.19
N VAL A 56 2.89 21.13 -1.43
CA VAL A 56 2.88 21.07 0.04
C VAL A 56 4.19 21.70 0.55
N GLY A 57 4.17 22.34 1.71
CA GLY A 57 5.39 22.89 2.34
C GLY A 57 6.21 21.78 3.01
N ALA A 58 7.54 21.91 2.95
CA ALA A 58 8.46 20.97 3.61
C ALA A 58 8.20 20.86 5.12
N GLU A 59 7.83 21.96 5.74
CA GLU A 59 7.52 22.08 7.17
C GLU A 59 6.26 21.30 7.59
N GLN A 60 5.42 20.93 6.62
CA GLN A 60 4.21 20.13 6.86
C GLN A 60 4.47 18.63 6.79
N ILE A 61 5.65 18.22 6.28
CA ILE A 61 6.03 16.82 6.10
C ILE A 61 6.87 16.36 7.29
N ASN A 62 6.41 15.34 7.97
CA ASN A 62 7.08 14.79 9.14
C ASN A 62 7.61 13.38 8.86
N ILE A 63 8.86 13.14 9.28
CA ILE A 63 9.55 11.86 9.21
C ILE A 63 10.11 11.57 10.60
N ASP A 64 9.52 10.61 11.31
CA ASP A 64 9.87 10.26 12.67
C ASP A 64 10.13 8.76 12.82
N VAL A 65 11.14 8.40 13.64
CA VAL A 65 11.31 7.05 14.13
C VAL A 65 11.07 7.02 15.64
N THR A 66 9.98 6.36 16.04
CA THR A 66 9.63 6.14 17.45
C THR A 66 9.65 4.65 17.76
N GLY A 67 10.51 4.24 18.68
CA GLY A 67 10.83 2.83 18.89
C GLY A 67 11.40 2.23 17.60
N LYS A 68 10.77 1.17 17.09
CA LYS A 68 11.12 0.53 15.81
C LYS A 68 10.15 0.90 14.67
N THR A 69 9.47 2.04 14.76
CA THR A 69 8.46 2.43 13.76
C THR A 69 8.84 3.74 13.10
N LEU A 70 9.14 3.69 11.81
CA LEU A 70 9.22 4.85 10.93
C LEU A 70 7.80 5.32 10.61
N ARG A 71 7.54 6.62 10.84
CA ARG A 71 6.29 7.29 10.48
C ARG A 71 6.57 8.40 9.51
N ILE A 72 5.84 8.42 8.40
CA ILE A 72 5.87 9.49 7.41
C ILE A 72 4.45 10.03 7.33
N TYR A 73 4.27 11.31 7.66
CA TYR A 73 2.93 11.89 7.72
C TYR A 73 2.93 13.39 7.46
N LEU A 74 1.79 13.89 7.00
CA LEU A 74 1.51 15.31 6.91
C LEU A 74 0.92 15.83 8.21
N GLU A 75 1.26 17.04 8.57
CA GLU A 75 0.63 17.73 9.70
C GLU A 75 -0.90 17.76 9.50
N ASP A 76 -1.66 17.55 10.57
CA ASP A 76 -3.14 17.41 10.52
C ASP A 76 -3.69 16.23 9.68
N ALA A 77 -2.83 15.35 9.12
CA ALA A 77 -3.24 14.17 8.34
C ALA A 77 -2.58 12.88 8.83
N ARG A 78 -2.25 12.77 10.10
CA ARG A 78 -1.51 11.60 10.65
C ARG A 78 -2.28 10.28 10.55
N LYS A 79 -3.60 10.31 10.63
CA LYS A 79 -4.46 9.12 10.52
C LYS A 79 -5.52 9.28 9.44
N VAL A 80 -6.18 10.41 9.44
CA VAL A 80 -7.22 10.79 8.50
C VAL A 80 -6.95 12.24 8.11
N GLU A 81 -7.13 12.55 6.85
CA GLU A 81 -6.91 13.89 6.35
C GLU A 81 -7.99 14.86 6.83
N ARG A 82 -7.58 16.06 7.23
CA ARG A 82 -8.50 17.12 7.65
C ARG A 82 -9.21 17.71 6.43
N MET A 83 -10.53 17.86 6.53
CA MET A 83 -11.34 18.48 5.50
C MET A 83 -11.60 19.95 5.83
N LYS A 84 -11.35 20.85 4.88
CA LYS A 84 -11.71 22.28 4.97
C LYS A 84 -13.02 22.50 4.24
N ARG A 85 -13.86 23.39 4.78
CA ARG A 85 -15.09 23.82 4.12
C ARG A 85 -14.72 24.78 2.99
N GLN A 86 -15.14 24.50 1.77
CA GLN A 86 -14.97 25.43 0.66
C GLN A 86 -15.83 26.68 0.87
N ARG A 87 -15.32 27.83 0.41
CA ARG A 87 -16.06 29.12 0.46
C ARG A 87 -17.04 29.32 -0.71
N ASP A 88 -17.40 28.26 -1.42
CA ASP A 88 -18.24 28.28 -2.60
C ASP A 88 -19.75 28.47 -2.32
N GLY A 89 -20.15 28.62 -1.06
CA GLY A 89 -21.56 28.77 -0.66
C GLY A 89 -22.38 27.47 -0.71
N HIS A 90 -21.84 26.40 -1.29
CA HIS A 90 -22.54 25.11 -1.43
C HIS A 90 -22.22 24.11 -0.29
N GLY A 91 -21.38 24.50 0.64
CA GLY A 91 -21.01 23.68 1.80
C GLY A 91 -20.11 22.50 1.51
N ASN A 92 -19.51 22.45 0.32
CA ASN A 92 -18.57 21.41 -0.07
C ASN A 92 -17.35 21.37 0.87
N ARG A 93 -16.87 20.18 1.17
CA ARG A 93 -15.65 19.98 1.96
C ARG A 93 -14.57 19.44 1.05
N GLU A 94 -13.41 20.05 1.11
CA GLU A 94 -12.23 19.65 0.34
C GLU A 94 -11.11 19.29 1.29
N SER A 95 -10.32 18.29 0.89
CA SER A 95 -9.14 17.89 1.62
C SER A 95 -8.09 19.03 1.64
N VAL A 96 -7.45 19.22 2.80
CA VAL A 96 -6.42 20.26 2.95
C VAL A 96 -5.26 20.04 1.98
N TYR A 97 -4.96 18.78 1.66
CA TYR A 97 -3.84 18.34 0.81
C TYR A 97 -4.30 17.76 -0.53
N HIS A 98 -5.46 18.16 -1.05
CA HIS A 98 -6.06 17.58 -2.27
C HIS A 98 -5.13 17.57 -3.50
N ASN A 99 -4.21 18.54 -3.62
CA ASN A 99 -3.24 18.64 -4.70
C ASN A 99 -1.83 18.19 -4.33
N ALA A 100 -1.60 17.77 -3.07
CA ALA A 100 -0.28 17.31 -2.65
C ALA A 100 0.06 15.98 -3.32
N VAL A 101 1.26 15.90 -3.92
CA VAL A 101 1.84 14.68 -4.47
C VAL A 101 3.14 14.42 -3.74
N ILE A 102 3.19 13.31 -3.00
CA ILE A 102 4.36 12.95 -2.20
C ILE A 102 4.71 11.49 -2.49
N THR A 103 5.98 11.25 -2.80
CA THR A 103 6.51 9.89 -2.93
C THR A 103 7.67 9.71 -1.97
N ALA A 104 7.54 8.73 -1.08
CA ALA A 104 8.58 8.34 -0.13
C ALA A 104 9.34 7.13 -0.66
N TYR A 105 10.61 7.30 -0.95
CA TYR A 105 11.56 6.21 -1.19
C TYR A 105 12.18 5.85 0.16
N VAL A 106 11.86 4.67 0.65
CA VAL A 106 12.28 4.23 1.98
C VAL A 106 13.27 3.10 1.85
N THR A 107 14.54 3.37 2.19
CA THR A 107 15.57 2.34 2.27
C THR A 107 15.51 1.66 3.64
N TYR A 108 15.37 0.33 3.64
CA TYR A 108 15.22 -0.48 4.86
C TYR A 108 16.21 -1.65 4.89
N LYS A 109 16.61 -2.08 6.09
CA LYS A 109 17.39 -3.31 6.32
C LYS A 109 16.50 -4.51 6.55
N GLU A 110 15.58 -4.37 7.47
CA GLU A 110 14.63 -5.38 7.90
C GLU A 110 13.23 -4.77 7.98
N LEU A 111 12.20 -5.56 7.66
CA LEU A 111 10.83 -5.06 7.66
C LEU A 111 9.83 -6.14 8.09
N ASP A 112 9.17 -5.92 9.23
CA ASP A 112 8.17 -6.81 9.82
C ASP A 112 6.74 -6.34 9.55
N MET A 113 6.55 -5.01 9.38
CA MET A 113 5.22 -4.43 9.21
C MET A 113 5.22 -3.23 8.27
N LEU A 114 4.20 -3.22 7.41
CA LEU A 114 3.79 -2.07 6.62
C LEU A 114 2.37 -1.65 6.99
N GLU A 115 2.15 -0.36 7.16
CA GLU A 115 0.83 0.22 7.29
C GLU A 115 0.70 1.42 6.36
N ILE A 116 -0.30 1.41 5.48
CA ILE A 116 -0.60 2.46 4.53
C ILE A 116 -2.05 2.94 4.70
N ARG A 117 -2.26 4.24 4.56
CA ARG A 117 -3.57 4.87 4.81
C ARG A 117 -3.92 5.87 3.72
N GLY A 118 -5.19 5.91 3.35
CA GLY A 118 -5.74 6.87 2.39
C GLY A 118 -6.01 6.25 1.03
N ASN A 119 -5.56 6.92 -0.04
CA ASN A 119 -5.65 6.46 -1.44
C ASN A 119 -4.24 6.55 -2.02
N GLN A 120 -3.48 5.46 -1.91
CA GLN A 120 -2.04 5.46 -2.09
C GLN A 120 -1.54 4.24 -2.87
N GLU A 121 -0.37 4.43 -3.48
CA GLU A 121 0.41 3.35 -4.08
C GLU A 121 1.56 2.94 -3.16
N LEU A 122 1.78 1.64 -3.03
CA LEU A 122 2.93 1.06 -2.35
C LEU A 122 3.58 0.01 -3.25
N THR A 123 4.86 0.19 -3.53
CA THR A 123 5.63 -0.75 -4.36
C THR A 123 6.90 -1.21 -3.66
N CYS A 124 7.18 -2.51 -3.69
CA CYS A 124 8.44 -3.11 -3.30
C CYS A 124 8.94 -4.03 -4.43
N LYS A 125 10.01 -3.64 -5.11
CA LYS A 125 10.62 -4.43 -6.20
C LYS A 125 11.64 -5.43 -5.68
N ASP A 126 12.25 -5.14 -4.55
CA ASP A 126 13.22 -6.02 -3.89
C ASP A 126 12.54 -7.17 -3.16
N PRO A 127 13.20 -8.34 -3.03
CA PRO A 127 12.70 -9.42 -2.20
C PRO A 127 12.54 -8.98 -0.74
N LEU A 128 11.32 -9.09 -0.21
CA LEU A 128 11.03 -8.85 1.19
C LEU A 128 11.12 -10.18 1.94
N GLU A 129 11.99 -10.21 2.95
CA GLU A 129 12.26 -11.40 3.77
C GLU A 129 12.08 -11.06 5.25
N ALA A 130 11.25 -11.83 5.95
CA ALA A 130 11.00 -11.67 7.37
C ALA A 130 10.52 -13.01 7.98
N GLU A 131 10.66 -13.23 9.27
CA GLU A 131 10.02 -14.37 9.94
C GLU A 131 8.50 -14.22 9.94
N THR A 132 8.03 -13.03 10.29
CA THR A 132 6.61 -12.64 10.23
C THR A 132 6.47 -11.31 9.54
N PHE A 133 5.56 -11.23 8.56
CA PHE A 133 5.27 -9.99 7.87
C PHE A 133 3.79 -9.60 7.98
N THR A 134 3.53 -8.38 8.44
CA THR A 134 2.17 -7.85 8.59
C THR A 134 1.96 -6.66 7.66
N LEU A 135 0.96 -6.75 6.79
CA LEU A 135 0.47 -5.65 5.97
C LEU A 135 -0.87 -5.15 6.51
N ARG A 136 -0.98 -3.83 6.66
CA ARG A 136 -2.23 -3.15 7.01
C ARG A 136 -2.52 -2.04 6.00
N ALA A 137 -3.71 -2.03 5.44
CA ALA A 137 -4.14 -0.97 4.54
C ALA A 137 -5.52 -0.46 4.93
N TYR A 138 -5.67 0.87 4.89
CA TYR A 138 -6.92 1.55 5.23
C TYR A 138 -7.25 2.57 4.17
N GLY A 139 -8.39 2.43 3.50
CA GLY A 139 -8.86 3.29 2.42
C GLY A 139 -8.83 2.58 1.07
N GLU A 140 -8.32 3.24 0.04
CA GLU A 140 -8.27 2.77 -1.34
C GLU A 140 -6.80 2.68 -1.76
N ASN A 141 -6.16 1.51 -1.61
CA ASN A 141 -4.72 1.41 -1.85
C ASN A 141 -4.39 0.38 -2.92
N GLU A 142 -3.37 0.68 -3.72
CA GLU A 142 -2.75 -0.24 -4.66
C GLU A 142 -1.38 -0.68 -4.11
N ILE A 143 -1.22 -1.99 -3.85
CA ILE A 143 -0.06 -2.54 -3.16
C ILE A 143 0.57 -3.64 -4.00
N HIS A 144 1.82 -3.44 -4.40
CA HIS A 144 2.56 -4.40 -5.20
C HIS A 144 3.88 -4.80 -4.53
N LEU A 145 4.00 -6.07 -4.21
CA LEU A 145 5.23 -6.69 -3.70
C LEU A 145 5.73 -7.69 -4.75
N ALA A 146 6.90 -7.46 -5.32
CA ALA A 146 7.46 -8.35 -6.35
C ALA A 146 7.85 -9.71 -5.79
N SER A 147 8.26 -9.79 -4.52
CA SER A 147 8.59 -11.06 -3.87
C SER A 147 8.44 -10.99 -2.36
N LEU A 148 7.84 -12.03 -1.76
CA LEU A 148 7.74 -12.17 -0.30
C LEU A 148 8.18 -13.56 0.14
N ARG A 149 9.12 -13.63 1.07
CA ARG A 149 9.54 -14.87 1.75
C ARG A 149 9.39 -14.70 3.25
N THR A 150 8.48 -15.44 3.87
CA THR A 150 8.19 -15.32 5.30
C THR A 150 7.65 -16.63 5.86
N GLY A 151 7.74 -16.84 7.17
CA GLY A 151 7.03 -17.91 7.85
C GLY A 151 5.52 -17.62 7.92
N PHE A 152 5.17 -16.40 8.32
CA PHE A 152 3.78 -15.99 8.53
C PHE A 152 3.50 -14.64 7.85
N PHE A 153 2.57 -14.65 6.90
CA PHE A 153 2.06 -13.45 6.26
C PHE A 153 0.67 -13.10 6.78
N LYS A 154 0.48 -11.88 7.23
CA LYS A 154 -0.83 -11.40 7.68
C LYS A 154 -1.20 -10.10 6.95
N ALA A 155 -2.32 -10.13 6.23
CA ALA A 155 -2.91 -8.95 5.60
C ALA A 155 -4.20 -8.55 6.32
N LYS A 156 -4.31 -7.28 6.72
CA LYS A 156 -5.51 -6.65 7.26
C LYS A 156 -5.87 -5.45 6.39
N LEU A 157 -6.92 -5.59 5.59
CA LEU A 157 -7.29 -4.60 4.60
C LEU A 157 -8.71 -4.10 4.87
N TYR A 158 -8.87 -2.78 4.94
CA TYR A 158 -10.11 -2.09 5.23
C TYR A 158 -10.39 -1.06 4.13
N GLY A 159 -11.51 -1.18 3.44
CA GLY A 159 -11.93 -0.33 2.33
C GLY A 159 -11.80 -1.06 0.98
N GLU A 160 -11.25 -0.38 -0.02
CA GLU A 160 -11.12 -0.88 -1.39
C GLU A 160 -9.62 -1.01 -1.72
N ASN A 161 -9.03 -2.20 -1.54
CA ASN A 161 -7.60 -2.36 -1.75
C ASN A 161 -7.32 -3.40 -2.84
N ASP A 162 -6.33 -3.11 -3.70
CA ASP A 162 -5.73 -4.06 -4.65
C ASP A 162 -4.36 -4.48 -4.10
N LEU A 163 -4.21 -5.77 -3.74
CA LEU A 163 -2.95 -6.34 -3.28
C LEU A 163 -2.46 -7.38 -4.27
N ARG A 164 -1.26 -7.19 -4.76
CA ARG A 164 -0.57 -8.14 -5.61
C ARG A 164 0.79 -8.55 -5.03
N ILE A 165 1.04 -9.87 -4.96
CA ILE A 165 2.35 -10.45 -4.63
C ILE A 165 2.73 -11.41 -5.75
N ASP A 166 3.77 -11.05 -6.54
CA ASP A 166 4.07 -11.79 -7.78
C ASP A 166 4.64 -13.17 -7.53
N LYS A 167 5.47 -13.34 -6.51
CA LYS A 167 6.11 -14.62 -6.18
C LYS A 167 6.55 -14.70 -4.72
N GLY A 168 6.81 -15.93 -4.28
CA GLY A 168 7.41 -16.17 -2.97
C GLY A 168 6.95 -17.46 -2.32
N ARG A 169 7.22 -17.56 -1.03
CA ARG A 169 6.79 -18.69 -0.19
C ARG A 169 6.54 -18.25 1.24
N THR A 170 5.50 -18.79 1.84
CA THR A 170 5.21 -18.67 3.27
C THR A 170 4.67 -20.00 3.80
N LEU A 171 4.72 -20.23 5.10
CA LEU A 171 4.04 -21.36 5.72
C LEU A 171 2.53 -21.06 5.80
N GLU A 172 2.16 -19.88 6.29
CA GLU A 172 0.76 -19.51 6.49
C GLU A 172 0.48 -18.10 5.94
N GLN A 173 -0.64 -17.95 5.23
CA GLN A 173 -1.24 -16.66 4.90
C GLN A 173 -2.52 -16.46 5.73
N LYS A 174 -2.66 -15.29 6.35
CA LYS A 174 -3.89 -14.92 7.07
C LYS A 174 -4.45 -13.62 6.53
N PHE A 175 -5.66 -13.69 5.98
CA PHE A 175 -6.38 -12.53 5.44
C PHE A 175 -7.53 -12.13 6.37
N MET A 176 -7.62 -10.84 6.65
CA MET A 176 -8.74 -10.18 7.32
C MET A 176 -9.18 -9.02 6.43
N LEU A 177 -10.23 -9.22 5.64
CA LEU A 177 -10.66 -8.32 4.58
C LEU A 177 -12.02 -7.72 4.92
N TYR A 178 -12.11 -6.38 4.90
CA TYR A 178 -13.32 -5.62 5.16
C TYR A 178 -13.55 -4.65 4.01
N GLY A 179 -14.72 -4.75 3.34
CA GLY A 179 -15.06 -3.95 2.18
C GLY A 179 -14.83 -4.69 0.86
N GLU A 180 -14.45 -3.98 -0.20
CA GLU A 180 -14.24 -4.53 -1.53
C GLU A 180 -12.74 -4.65 -1.83
N ASN A 181 -12.15 -5.82 -1.58
CA ASN A 181 -10.73 -6.03 -1.76
C ASN A 181 -10.45 -7.00 -2.92
N LYS A 182 -9.43 -6.68 -3.72
CA LYS A 182 -8.93 -7.53 -4.78
C LYS A 182 -7.52 -7.99 -4.42
N ILE A 183 -7.38 -9.32 -4.24
CA ILE A 183 -6.14 -9.93 -3.78
C ILE A 183 -5.64 -10.92 -4.83
N ASP A 184 -4.42 -10.74 -5.29
CA ASP A 184 -3.72 -11.72 -6.11
C ASP A 184 -2.40 -12.12 -5.44
N THR A 185 -2.43 -13.25 -4.75
CA THR A 185 -1.26 -13.89 -4.15
C THR A 185 -1.02 -15.30 -4.69
N LYS A 186 -1.47 -15.60 -5.92
CA LYS A 186 -1.25 -16.92 -6.55
C LYS A 186 0.24 -17.28 -6.67
N GLY A 187 1.10 -16.28 -6.87
CA GLY A 187 2.53 -16.47 -6.92
C GLY A 187 3.19 -16.70 -5.55
N LEU A 188 2.53 -16.37 -4.45
CA LEU A 188 2.98 -16.64 -3.09
C LEU A 188 2.48 -18.01 -2.63
N ARG A 189 3.28 -19.05 -2.79
CA ARG A 189 2.94 -20.40 -2.37
C ARG A 189 2.90 -20.51 -0.86
N SER A 190 1.88 -21.20 -0.33
CA SER A 190 1.76 -21.47 1.11
C SER A 190 1.29 -22.89 1.38
N ASP A 191 1.50 -23.34 2.61
CA ASP A 191 0.94 -24.62 3.06
C ASP A 191 -0.47 -24.38 3.59
N TYR A 192 -0.70 -23.32 4.36
CA TYR A 192 -1.99 -23.00 4.98
C TYR A 192 -2.46 -21.59 4.65
N ILE A 193 -3.78 -21.45 4.44
CA ILE A 193 -4.41 -20.13 4.29
C ILE A 193 -5.65 -20.03 5.18
N ILE A 194 -5.77 -18.93 5.91
CA ILE A 194 -6.93 -18.61 6.74
C ILE A 194 -7.52 -17.30 6.25
N THR A 195 -8.79 -17.29 5.91
CA THR A 195 -9.49 -16.10 5.46
C THR A 195 -10.63 -15.72 6.41
N SER A 196 -10.78 -14.42 6.64
CA SER A 196 -11.97 -13.81 7.25
C SER A 196 -12.36 -12.62 6.37
N ILE A 197 -13.44 -12.81 5.58
CA ILE A 197 -13.87 -11.84 4.56
C ILE A 197 -15.22 -11.27 4.94
N PHE A 198 -15.30 -9.94 5.05
CA PHE A 198 -16.51 -9.18 5.32
C PHE A 198 -16.74 -8.18 4.19
N GLY A 199 -17.56 -8.55 3.20
CA GLY A 199 -17.86 -7.75 2.03
C GLY A 199 -17.76 -8.54 0.73
N GLU A 200 -17.31 -7.86 -0.31
CA GLU A 200 -17.21 -8.36 -1.67
C GLU A 200 -15.75 -8.38 -2.15
N GLY A 201 -15.54 -8.67 -3.41
CA GLY A 201 -14.22 -8.66 -4.02
C GLY A 201 -13.74 -10.03 -4.47
N SER A 202 -12.45 -10.14 -4.74
CA SER A 202 -11.84 -11.38 -5.24
C SER A 202 -10.55 -11.72 -4.50
N LEU A 203 -10.37 -13.02 -4.24
CA LEU A 203 -9.18 -13.55 -3.61
C LEU A 203 -8.64 -14.69 -4.48
N MET A 204 -7.44 -14.50 -5.06
CA MET A 204 -6.71 -15.51 -5.84
C MET A 204 -5.48 -15.95 -5.04
N ILE A 205 -5.46 -17.22 -4.62
CA ILE A 205 -4.48 -17.76 -3.65
C ILE A 205 -3.95 -19.12 -4.11
N ASN A 206 -2.81 -19.52 -3.53
CA ASN A 206 -2.19 -20.82 -3.79
C ASN A 206 -1.78 -21.49 -2.48
N SER A 207 -2.37 -22.66 -2.19
CA SER A 207 -2.12 -23.42 -0.97
C SER A 207 -2.00 -24.92 -1.26
N ALA A 208 -1.09 -25.57 -0.56
CA ALA A 208 -0.83 -27.01 -0.75
C ALA A 208 -1.62 -27.90 0.20
N GLU A 209 -1.91 -27.46 1.43
CA GLU A 209 -2.50 -28.32 2.46
C GLU A 209 -3.96 -27.95 2.79
N GLU A 210 -4.21 -26.77 3.32
CA GLU A 210 -5.54 -26.37 3.78
C GLU A 210 -5.85 -24.90 3.55
N VAL A 211 -7.09 -24.61 3.11
CA VAL A 211 -7.67 -23.27 3.07
C VAL A 211 -8.90 -23.23 3.95
N ARG A 212 -8.86 -22.45 5.03
CA ARG A 212 -10.01 -22.20 5.93
C ARG A 212 -10.70 -20.91 5.54
N ILE A 213 -12.03 -21.01 5.28
CA ILE A 213 -12.80 -19.87 4.79
C ILE A 213 -13.90 -19.51 5.78
N ASP A 214 -13.81 -18.29 6.32
CA ASP A 214 -14.92 -17.56 6.93
C ASP A 214 -15.29 -16.41 5.98
N ALA A 215 -16.54 -16.33 5.54
CA ALA A 215 -16.99 -15.30 4.60
C ALA A 215 -18.40 -14.78 4.98
N PHE A 216 -18.54 -13.45 4.97
CA PHE A 216 -19.78 -12.71 5.16
C PHE A 216 -19.95 -11.74 3.99
N GLY A 217 -20.80 -12.07 3.01
CA GLY A 217 -21.00 -11.33 1.77
C GLY A 217 -20.92 -12.22 0.53
N GLU A 218 -20.44 -11.65 -0.59
CA GLU A 218 -20.42 -12.33 -1.88
C GLU A 218 -19.02 -12.37 -2.54
N PRO A 219 -17.95 -12.78 -1.84
CA PRO A 219 -16.62 -12.84 -2.43
C PRO A 219 -16.48 -13.95 -3.48
N ARG A 220 -15.55 -13.75 -4.41
CA ARG A 220 -15.07 -14.77 -5.35
C ARG A 220 -13.68 -15.24 -4.91
N ILE A 221 -13.54 -16.52 -4.61
CA ILE A 221 -12.30 -17.10 -4.09
C ILE A 221 -11.80 -18.17 -5.06
N TYR A 222 -10.61 -17.96 -5.60
CA TYR A 222 -9.93 -18.90 -6.51
C TYR A 222 -8.75 -19.51 -5.77
N VAL A 223 -8.76 -20.83 -5.64
CA VAL A 223 -7.77 -21.60 -4.89
C VAL A 223 -7.01 -22.50 -5.85
N ASP A 224 -5.71 -22.24 -6.01
CA ASP A 224 -4.77 -23.09 -6.70
C ASP A 224 -3.93 -23.91 -5.69
N GLY A 225 -3.25 -24.98 -6.14
CA GLY A 225 -2.29 -25.76 -5.34
C GLY A 225 -2.81 -27.05 -4.72
N GLY A 226 -4.08 -27.38 -4.92
CA GLY A 226 -4.64 -28.68 -4.52
C GLY A 226 -5.00 -28.82 -3.04
N ALA A 227 -5.07 -27.72 -2.29
CA ALA A 227 -5.39 -27.71 -0.88
C ALA A 227 -6.80 -28.20 -0.56
N ASN A 228 -6.99 -28.79 0.62
CA ASN A 228 -8.32 -29.07 1.16
C ASN A 228 -9.03 -27.79 1.56
N ILE A 229 -10.25 -27.58 1.04
CA ILE A 229 -11.05 -26.37 1.31
C ILE A 229 -12.03 -26.61 2.45
N ASN A 230 -11.80 -25.97 3.58
CA ASN A 230 -12.62 -26.03 4.77
C ASN A 230 -13.48 -24.75 4.90
N LYS A 231 -14.77 -24.85 4.53
CA LYS A 231 -15.76 -23.77 4.68
C LYS A 231 -16.30 -23.80 6.11
N ARG A 232 -15.76 -22.95 6.99
CA ARG A 232 -16.15 -22.93 8.40
C ARG A 232 -17.46 -22.18 8.61
N LEU A 233 -17.53 -20.93 8.17
CA LEU A 233 -18.71 -20.07 8.30
C LEU A 233 -18.87 -19.25 7.02
N VAL A 234 -19.92 -19.51 6.28
CA VAL A 234 -20.26 -18.76 5.06
C VAL A 234 -21.68 -18.21 5.20
N ILE A 235 -21.80 -16.88 5.27
CA ILE A 235 -23.05 -16.16 5.30
C ILE A 235 -23.11 -15.24 4.09
N GLY A 236 -24.10 -15.44 3.22
CA GLY A 236 -24.20 -14.82 1.91
C GLY A 236 -23.88 -15.81 0.78
N LYS A 237 -23.33 -15.31 -0.33
CA LYS A 237 -23.08 -16.11 -1.55
C LYS A 237 -21.60 -16.09 -1.92
N ALA A 238 -20.76 -16.78 -1.15
CA ALA A 238 -19.35 -16.93 -1.53
C ALA A 238 -19.20 -17.94 -2.68
N ASN A 239 -18.60 -17.49 -3.80
CA ASN A 239 -18.28 -18.34 -4.94
C ASN A 239 -16.84 -18.83 -4.80
N ILE A 240 -16.64 -20.15 -4.64
CA ILE A 240 -15.33 -20.75 -4.41
C ILE A 240 -15.00 -21.70 -5.55
N PHE A 241 -13.88 -21.45 -6.22
CA PHE A 241 -13.37 -22.19 -7.35
C PHE A 241 -12.02 -22.83 -6.96
N ALA A 242 -11.88 -24.12 -7.13
CA ALA A 242 -10.63 -24.86 -6.91
C ALA A 242 -10.13 -25.41 -8.24
N ASN A 243 -8.82 -25.28 -8.50
CA ASN A 243 -8.11 -25.82 -9.66
C ASN A 243 -7.13 -26.92 -9.22
#